data_86a0c23fa5f7cff52113890618bede73
#
_entry.id   86a0c23fa5f7cff52113890618bede73
#
_cell.length_a   1.000
_cell.length_b   1.000
_cell.length_c   1.000
_cell.angle_alpha   90.00
_cell.angle_beta   90.00
_cell.angle_gamma   90.00
#
_symmetry.space_group_name_H-M   'P 1'
#
loop_
_entity.id
_entity.type
_entity.pdbx_description
1 polymer ?
#
loop_
_entity_poly.entity_id
_entity_poly.type
_entity_poly.pdbx_seq_one_letter_code
_entity_poly.pdbx_strand_id
1 'polypeptide(L)'
;MSRSPIQVLLVEDNPIDCRLIRGLLEQQPSATFSVRCADRLHSAHEQLRSSPADVVLLDLTLPDTSGLETFEQLHRHHGHLPIVILTGVEDEILAATAIEHGAQDYLIKGQVDRSSLARALRYAIERKRGAEAIHRLNEELEQRVLERTRELTASNRELEAFCRSVAHDLRAPLRAVDGFSQALEPYSQQLGEQGRGYLRRVREAIQRMALMIDAMLKMSSVARCPMRRQSVDLSAMAHQVIAELESASGGPPVEWVVAAGLHTWGDAQLLWMALENLLGNACKFSRHERYPRVELGSDGPGAFFVRDNGVGFDMAYADKLFGPFERLHGDKFEGIGIGLATTERIISRHGGRIWAASVPGQGAVFHFTLPEKTGGSPPRGRLP
;
A
#
# COMPACT_ATOMS: atom_id res chain seq x y z
N MET A 1 2.42 -45.22 7.14
CA MET A 1 1.02 -44.80 6.87
C MET A 1 0.70 -45.23 5.45
N SER A 2 -0.24 -46.17 5.28
CA SER A 2 -0.68 -46.63 3.96
C SER A 2 -1.40 -45.48 3.27
N ARG A 3 -0.82 -44.94 2.21
CA ARG A 3 -1.49 -43.93 1.36
C ARG A 3 -2.67 -44.64 0.68
N SER A 4 -3.86 -44.06 0.74
CA SER A 4 -5.01 -44.55 -0.03
C SER A 4 -4.66 -44.59 -1.53
N PRO A 5 -5.14 -45.60 -2.29
CA PRO A 5 -4.86 -45.72 -3.70
C PRO A 5 -5.41 -44.49 -4.48
N ILE A 6 -4.62 -44.00 -5.41
CA ILE A 6 -5.03 -42.92 -6.32
C ILE A 6 -6.12 -43.48 -7.25
N GLN A 7 -7.29 -42.85 -7.25
CA GLN A 7 -8.43 -43.27 -8.07
C GLN A 7 -8.30 -42.68 -9.47
N VAL A 8 -8.06 -43.51 -10.44
CA VAL A 8 -7.92 -43.12 -11.87
C VAL A 8 -9.15 -43.54 -12.63
N LEU A 9 -9.79 -42.63 -13.34
CA LEU A 9 -10.77 -42.96 -14.36
C LEU A 9 -10.08 -42.93 -15.72
N LEU A 10 -10.00 -44.08 -16.37
CA LEU A 10 -9.55 -44.22 -17.76
C LEU A 10 -10.75 -44.24 -18.68
N VAL A 11 -10.83 -43.26 -19.56
CA VAL A 11 -11.88 -43.17 -20.60
C VAL A 11 -11.24 -43.58 -21.93
N GLU A 12 -11.54 -44.80 -22.38
CA GLU A 12 -10.90 -45.47 -23.50
C GLU A 12 -11.82 -46.55 -24.06
N ASP A 13 -12.14 -46.52 -25.33
CA ASP A 13 -13.05 -47.45 -25.98
C ASP A 13 -12.35 -48.75 -26.44
N ASN A 14 -11.03 -48.68 -26.65
CA ASN A 14 -10.26 -49.86 -27.04
C ASN A 14 -9.95 -50.76 -25.82
N PRO A 15 -10.51 -52.00 -25.77
CA PRO A 15 -10.29 -52.87 -24.62
C PRO A 15 -8.84 -53.39 -24.47
N ILE A 16 -8.02 -53.29 -25.52
CA ILE A 16 -6.61 -53.66 -25.51
C ILE A 16 -5.82 -52.58 -24.81
N ASP A 17 -6.03 -51.32 -25.19
CA ASP A 17 -5.36 -50.17 -24.60
C ASP A 17 -5.80 -49.98 -23.13
N CYS A 18 -7.08 -50.17 -22.83
CA CYS A 18 -7.56 -50.19 -21.43
C CYS A 18 -6.85 -51.22 -20.57
N ARG A 19 -6.65 -52.47 -21.07
CA ARG A 19 -5.91 -53.50 -20.33
C ARG A 19 -4.44 -53.17 -20.17
N LEU A 20 -3.80 -52.63 -21.20
CA LEU A 20 -2.38 -52.27 -21.18
C LEU A 20 -2.15 -51.17 -20.13
N ILE A 21 -2.87 -50.08 -20.17
CA ILE A 21 -2.72 -48.93 -19.26
C ILE A 21 -3.03 -49.33 -17.82
N ARG A 22 -4.08 -50.11 -17.60
CA ARG A 22 -4.37 -50.69 -16.28
C ARG A 22 -3.23 -51.53 -15.76
N GLY A 23 -2.67 -52.41 -16.57
CA GLY A 23 -1.52 -53.26 -16.20
C GLY A 23 -0.29 -52.44 -15.84
N LEU A 24 -0.03 -51.33 -16.57
CA LEU A 24 1.09 -50.43 -16.28
C LEU A 24 0.91 -49.72 -14.91
N LEU A 25 -0.30 -49.38 -14.51
CA LEU A 25 -0.60 -48.67 -13.26
C LEU A 25 -0.68 -49.59 -12.05
N GLU A 26 -1.35 -50.75 -12.16
CA GLU A 26 -1.56 -51.68 -11.03
C GLU A 26 -0.25 -52.38 -10.58
N GLN A 27 0.74 -52.49 -11.44
CA GLN A 27 2.07 -53.10 -11.10
C GLN A 27 3.06 -52.09 -10.49
N GLN A 28 2.63 -50.92 -10.02
CA GLN A 28 3.53 -49.90 -9.42
C GLN A 28 3.96 -50.25 -7.99
N PRO A 29 5.26 -50.35 -7.69
CA PRO A 29 5.72 -50.63 -6.33
C PRO A 29 5.62 -49.43 -5.39
N SER A 30 5.60 -48.19 -5.93
CA SER A 30 5.73 -46.96 -5.16
C SER A 30 4.41 -46.17 -4.99
N ALA A 31 3.36 -46.49 -5.76
CA ALA A 31 2.04 -45.86 -5.59
C ALA A 31 0.98 -46.90 -5.99
N THR A 32 0.00 -47.09 -5.15
CA THR A 32 -1.15 -47.94 -5.47
C THR A 32 -2.15 -47.09 -6.25
N PHE A 33 -2.41 -47.47 -7.49
CA PHE A 33 -3.45 -46.89 -8.32
C PHE A 33 -4.63 -47.85 -8.35
N SER A 34 -5.83 -47.30 -8.35
CA SER A 34 -7.10 -48.07 -8.58
C SER A 34 -7.69 -47.50 -9.88
N VAL A 35 -7.76 -48.35 -10.91
CA VAL A 35 -8.18 -47.90 -12.25
C VAL A 35 -9.59 -48.41 -12.55
N ARG A 36 -10.48 -47.49 -12.85
CA ARG A 36 -11.80 -47.77 -13.45
C ARG A 36 -11.78 -47.40 -14.89
N CYS A 37 -12.46 -48.14 -15.76
CA CYS A 37 -12.55 -47.85 -17.17
C CYS A 37 -13.99 -47.45 -17.55
N ALA A 38 -14.06 -46.49 -18.49
CA ALA A 38 -15.28 -46.13 -19.21
C ALA A 38 -15.00 -46.20 -20.70
N ASP A 39 -15.90 -46.76 -21.48
CA ASP A 39 -15.77 -46.96 -22.93
C ASP A 39 -16.35 -45.78 -23.75
N ARG A 40 -16.99 -44.84 -23.09
CA ARG A 40 -17.66 -43.66 -23.65
C ARG A 40 -17.62 -42.49 -22.71
N LEU A 41 -17.76 -41.29 -23.22
CA LEU A 41 -17.84 -40.08 -22.44
C LEU A 41 -19.06 -40.08 -21.50
N HIS A 42 -20.22 -40.56 -22.01
CA HIS A 42 -21.44 -40.69 -21.22
C HIS A 42 -21.24 -41.59 -19.99
N SER A 43 -20.62 -42.77 -20.14
CA SER A 43 -20.28 -43.71 -19.04
C SER A 43 -19.30 -43.04 -18.06
N ALA A 44 -18.37 -42.25 -18.54
CA ALA A 44 -17.44 -41.52 -17.70
C ALA A 44 -18.16 -40.50 -16.79
N HIS A 45 -19.11 -39.74 -17.33
CA HIS A 45 -19.94 -38.81 -16.54
C HIS A 45 -20.75 -39.51 -15.46
N GLU A 46 -21.35 -40.67 -15.76
CA GLU A 46 -22.10 -41.45 -14.78
C GLU A 46 -21.22 -42.01 -13.66
N GLN A 47 -20.04 -42.51 -14.03
CA GLN A 47 -19.07 -42.99 -13.03
C GLN A 47 -18.51 -41.87 -12.15
N LEU A 48 -18.24 -40.68 -12.68
CA LEU A 48 -17.76 -39.53 -11.91
C LEU A 48 -18.83 -39.00 -10.95
N ARG A 49 -20.12 -39.13 -11.28
CA ARG A 49 -21.23 -38.78 -10.37
C ARG A 49 -21.40 -39.78 -9.23
N SER A 50 -21.15 -41.04 -9.49
CA SER A 50 -21.36 -42.12 -8.50
C SER A 50 -20.17 -42.38 -7.58
N SER A 51 -18.95 -42.09 -8.08
CA SER A 51 -17.72 -42.37 -7.35
C SER A 51 -16.62 -41.32 -7.71
N PRO A 52 -15.96 -40.72 -6.72
CA PRO A 52 -14.93 -39.74 -6.99
C PRO A 52 -13.71 -40.37 -7.72
N ALA A 53 -13.04 -39.55 -8.52
CA ALA A 53 -11.73 -39.86 -9.08
C ALA A 53 -10.73 -38.77 -8.68
N ASP A 54 -9.44 -39.14 -8.57
CA ASP A 54 -8.37 -38.17 -8.32
C ASP A 54 -7.82 -37.58 -9.62
N VAL A 55 -7.93 -38.32 -10.73
CA VAL A 55 -7.48 -37.94 -12.06
C VAL A 55 -8.22 -38.70 -13.15
N VAL A 56 -8.39 -38.07 -14.30
CA VAL A 56 -8.95 -38.69 -15.49
C VAL A 56 -7.86 -38.84 -16.55
N LEU A 57 -7.71 -40.05 -17.10
CA LEU A 57 -7.01 -40.30 -18.35
C LEU A 57 -8.06 -40.37 -19.45
N LEU A 58 -7.94 -39.50 -20.44
CA LEU A 58 -8.98 -39.31 -21.47
C LEU A 58 -8.43 -39.57 -22.87
N ASP A 59 -9.00 -40.55 -23.58
CA ASP A 59 -8.82 -40.62 -25.01
C ASP A 59 -9.69 -39.54 -25.70
N LEU A 60 -9.13 -38.88 -26.69
CA LEU A 60 -9.86 -37.88 -27.50
C LEU A 60 -10.78 -38.50 -28.53
N THR A 61 -10.61 -39.77 -28.87
CA THR A 61 -11.39 -40.48 -29.89
C THR A 61 -12.26 -41.53 -29.25
N LEU A 62 -13.54 -41.22 -29.00
CA LEU A 62 -14.52 -42.13 -28.40
C LEU A 62 -15.70 -42.36 -29.34
N PRO A 63 -16.48 -43.45 -29.15
CA PRO A 63 -17.63 -43.74 -30.00
C PRO A 63 -18.75 -42.68 -29.98
N ASP A 64 -18.86 -41.91 -28.94
CA ASP A 64 -19.92 -40.92 -28.72
C ASP A 64 -19.40 -39.46 -28.84
N THR A 65 -18.09 -39.23 -28.98
CA THR A 65 -17.51 -37.89 -29.15
C THR A 65 -16.06 -38.00 -29.68
N SER A 66 -15.54 -36.97 -30.35
CA SER A 66 -14.17 -37.01 -30.88
C SER A 66 -13.45 -35.64 -30.83
N GLY A 67 -12.12 -35.68 -30.78
CA GLY A 67 -11.27 -34.51 -30.83
C GLY A 67 -11.36 -33.65 -29.56
N LEU A 68 -11.15 -32.34 -29.71
CA LEU A 68 -11.13 -31.39 -28.62
C LEU A 68 -12.48 -31.31 -27.89
N GLU A 69 -13.58 -31.57 -28.59
CA GLU A 69 -14.92 -31.55 -27.99
C GLU A 69 -15.07 -32.58 -26.87
N THR A 70 -14.39 -33.73 -26.96
CA THR A 70 -14.38 -34.76 -25.92
C THR A 70 -13.80 -34.18 -24.60
N PHE A 71 -12.70 -33.45 -24.70
CA PHE A 71 -12.08 -32.78 -23.56
C PHE A 71 -12.96 -31.67 -23.00
N GLU A 72 -13.47 -30.79 -23.89
CA GLU A 72 -14.27 -29.62 -23.45
C GLU A 72 -15.55 -30.05 -22.73
N GLN A 73 -16.24 -31.07 -23.24
CA GLN A 73 -17.44 -31.62 -22.57
C GLN A 73 -17.14 -32.15 -21.19
N LEU A 74 -16.06 -32.93 -21.04
CA LEU A 74 -15.64 -33.45 -19.73
C LEU A 74 -15.21 -32.32 -18.79
N HIS A 75 -14.38 -31.41 -19.28
CA HIS A 75 -13.85 -30.28 -18.49
C HIS A 75 -14.94 -29.33 -18.02
N ARG A 76 -15.96 -29.07 -18.82
CA ARG A 76 -17.11 -28.21 -18.44
C ARG A 76 -17.87 -28.72 -17.24
N HIS A 77 -18.03 -30.03 -17.11
CA HIS A 77 -18.77 -30.65 -16.01
C HIS A 77 -17.91 -31.07 -14.82
N HIS A 78 -16.64 -31.36 -15.08
CA HIS A 78 -15.68 -31.87 -14.07
C HIS A 78 -14.37 -31.11 -14.06
N GLY A 79 -14.39 -29.79 -14.31
CA GLY A 79 -13.19 -28.94 -14.38
C GLY A 79 -12.34 -28.87 -13.10
N HIS A 80 -12.87 -29.38 -11.98
CA HIS A 80 -12.12 -29.55 -10.75
C HIS A 80 -11.16 -30.76 -10.78
N LEU A 81 -11.39 -31.73 -11.68
CA LEU A 81 -10.51 -32.90 -11.80
C LEU A 81 -9.34 -32.59 -12.76
N PRO A 82 -8.13 -33.06 -12.44
CA PRO A 82 -7.03 -33.05 -13.41
C PRO A 82 -7.32 -34.05 -14.53
N ILE A 83 -7.20 -33.59 -15.78
CA ILE A 83 -7.41 -34.40 -16.97
C ILE A 83 -6.09 -34.51 -17.70
N VAL A 84 -5.62 -35.75 -17.91
CA VAL A 84 -4.46 -36.09 -18.74
C VAL A 84 -4.95 -36.76 -20.01
N ILE A 85 -4.52 -36.29 -21.15
CA ILE A 85 -4.97 -36.77 -22.43
C ILE A 85 -4.13 -37.97 -22.88
N LEU A 86 -4.78 -38.99 -23.41
CA LEU A 86 -4.18 -40.08 -24.14
C LEU A 86 -4.41 -39.87 -25.64
N THR A 87 -3.35 -39.81 -26.44
CA THR A 87 -3.44 -39.48 -27.85
C THR A 87 -2.62 -40.42 -28.71
N GLY A 88 -3.05 -40.65 -29.94
CA GLY A 88 -2.23 -41.30 -30.98
C GLY A 88 -1.14 -40.35 -31.48
N VAL A 89 -0.18 -40.88 -32.23
CA VAL A 89 0.92 -40.07 -32.82
C VAL A 89 0.39 -39.01 -33.78
N GLU A 90 -0.75 -39.25 -34.40
CA GLU A 90 -1.34 -38.33 -35.40
C GLU A 90 -2.12 -37.16 -34.77
N ASP A 91 -2.47 -37.24 -33.49
CA ASP A 91 -3.34 -36.27 -32.79
C ASP A 91 -2.56 -35.35 -31.79
N GLU A 92 -1.23 -35.25 -31.92
CA GLU A 92 -0.39 -34.47 -31.00
C GLU A 92 -0.76 -32.97 -31.01
N ILE A 93 -1.18 -32.42 -32.16
CA ILE A 93 -1.59 -31.02 -32.25
C ILE A 93 -2.90 -30.77 -31.45
N LEU A 94 -3.84 -31.72 -31.51
CA LEU A 94 -5.09 -31.64 -30.73
C LEU A 94 -4.81 -31.72 -29.23
N ALA A 95 -3.87 -32.58 -28.81
CA ALA A 95 -3.49 -32.70 -27.43
C ALA A 95 -2.81 -31.43 -26.89
N ALA A 96 -1.95 -30.78 -27.69
CA ALA A 96 -1.35 -29.50 -27.35
C ALA A 96 -2.41 -28.38 -27.17
N THR A 97 -3.39 -28.33 -28.07
CA THR A 97 -4.52 -27.39 -27.97
C THR A 97 -5.35 -27.65 -26.71
N ALA A 98 -5.57 -28.91 -26.34
CA ALA A 98 -6.30 -29.22 -25.11
C ALA A 98 -5.57 -28.77 -23.84
N ILE A 99 -4.23 -28.71 -23.83
CA ILE A 99 -3.47 -28.11 -22.73
C ILE A 99 -3.74 -26.61 -22.62
N GLU A 100 -3.80 -25.88 -23.72
CA GLU A 100 -4.16 -24.46 -23.71
C GLU A 100 -5.58 -24.22 -23.17
N HIS A 101 -6.48 -25.21 -23.34
CA HIS A 101 -7.85 -25.20 -22.82
C HIS A 101 -7.98 -25.77 -21.38
N GLY A 102 -6.90 -26.17 -20.74
CA GLY A 102 -6.89 -26.55 -19.31
C GLY A 102 -6.60 -28.01 -18.98
N ALA A 103 -6.28 -28.84 -19.98
CA ALA A 103 -5.74 -30.18 -19.72
C ALA A 103 -4.39 -30.08 -18.98
N GLN A 104 -4.12 -31.02 -18.07
CA GLN A 104 -2.91 -30.94 -17.25
C GLN A 104 -1.66 -31.43 -17.98
N ASP A 105 -1.81 -32.42 -18.84
CA ASP A 105 -0.72 -33.03 -19.61
C ASP A 105 -1.31 -33.91 -20.73
N TYR A 106 -0.45 -34.39 -21.65
CA TYR A 106 -0.80 -35.43 -22.60
C TYR A 106 0.25 -36.52 -22.67
N LEU A 107 -0.18 -37.73 -23.08
CA LEU A 107 0.67 -38.90 -23.23
C LEU A 107 0.37 -39.57 -24.56
N ILE A 108 1.42 -39.95 -25.31
CA ILE A 108 1.28 -40.60 -26.62
C ILE A 108 1.14 -42.09 -26.43
N LYS A 109 0.03 -42.70 -26.90
CA LYS A 109 -0.20 -44.13 -26.89
C LYS A 109 0.99 -44.86 -27.60
N GLY A 110 1.43 -45.97 -27.04
CA GLY A 110 2.58 -46.71 -27.58
C GLY A 110 3.97 -46.20 -27.18
N GLN A 111 4.11 -44.96 -26.68
CA GLN A 111 5.35 -44.43 -26.09
C GLN A 111 5.29 -44.36 -24.58
N VAL A 112 4.17 -44.67 -23.98
CA VAL A 112 3.96 -44.60 -22.53
C VAL A 112 4.58 -45.80 -21.86
N ASP A 113 5.53 -45.56 -20.99
CA ASP A 113 6.03 -46.55 -20.04
C ASP A 113 5.40 -46.37 -18.65
N ARG A 114 5.64 -47.38 -17.79
CA ARG A 114 5.11 -47.38 -16.41
C ARG A 114 5.55 -46.14 -15.63
N SER A 115 6.75 -45.67 -15.80
CA SER A 115 7.31 -44.58 -14.99
C SER A 115 6.79 -43.20 -15.45
N SER A 116 6.68 -43.00 -16.75
CA SER A 116 6.17 -41.78 -17.34
C SER A 116 4.68 -41.58 -17.01
N LEU A 117 3.86 -42.62 -17.12
CA LEU A 117 2.45 -42.61 -16.81
C LEU A 117 2.19 -42.25 -15.33
N ALA A 118 2.83 -42.96 -14.40
CA ALA A 118 2.65 -42.72 -12.99
C ALA A 118 3.15 -41.34 -12.56
N ARG A 119 4.19 -40.84 -13.20
CA ARG A 119 4.71 -39.48 -12.96
C ARG A 119 3.74 -38.44 -13.47
N ALA A 120 3.25 -38.54 -14.70
CA ALA A 120 2.30 -37.60 -15.28
C ALA A 120 1.04 -37.48 -14.42
N LEU A 121 0.45 -38.61 -13.99
CA LEU A 121 -0.74 -38.59 -13.14
C LEU A 121 -0.50 -37.88 -11.79
N ARG A 122 0.64 -38.17 -11.14
CA ARG A 122 0.99 -37.51 -9.88
C ARG A 122 1.20 -36.01 -10.07
N TYR A 123 1.92 -35.61 -11.11
CA TYR A 123 2.13 -34.21 -11.42
C TYR A 123 0.82 -33.48 -11.73
N ALA A 124 -0.07 -34.11 -12.49
CA ALA A 124 -1.37 -33.53 -12.78
C ALA A 124 -2.20 -33.28 -11.50
N ILE A 125 -2.22 -34.25 -10.58
CA ILE A 125 -2.92 -34.11 -9.30
C ILE A 125 -2.28 -33.00 -8.44
N GLU A 126 -0.96 -33.01 -8.29
CA GLU A 126 -0.26 -32.02 -7.46
C GLU A 126 -0.40 -30.60 -8.02
N ARG A 127 -0.27 -30.43 -9.34
CA ARG A 127 -0.44 -29.15 -10.01
C ARG A 127 -1.84 -28.60 -9.84
N LYS A 128 -2.87 -29.43 -9.96
CA LYS A 128 -4.28 -29.03 -9.77
C LYS A 128 -4.53 -28.61 -8.32
N ARG A 129 -4.11 -29.43 -7.35
CA ARG A 129 -4.24 -29.13 -5.92
C ARG A 129 -3.51 -27.85 -5.54
N GLY A 130 -2.31 -27.64 -6.09
CA GLY A 130 -1.54 -26.40 -5.87
C GLY A 130 -2.26 -25.17 -6.39
N ALA A 131 -2.82 -25.24 -7.62
CA ALA A 131 -3.58 -24.14 -8.21
C ALA A 131 -4.85 -23.80 -7.40
N GLU A 132 -5.59 -24.81 -6.95
CA GLU A 132 -6.79 -24.64 -6.09
C GLU A 132 -6.45 -24.05 -4.71
N ALA A 133 -5.34 -24.49 -4.11
CA ALA A 133 -4.87 -23.96 -2.84
C ALA A 133 -4.48 -22.48 -2.95
N ILE A 134 -3.77 -22.10 -4.02
CA ILE A 134 -3.41 -20.70 -4.30
C ILE A 134 -4.68 -19.86 -4.51
N HIS A 135 -5.64 -20.34 -5.26
CA HIS A 135 -6.91 -19.62 -5.50
C HIS A 135 -7.66 -19.37 -4.19
N ARG A 136 -7.81 -20.40 -3.36
CA ARG A 136 -8.43 -20.27 -2.03
C ARG A 136 -7.70 -19.30 -1.12
N LEU A 137 -6.36 -19.38 -1.06
CA LEU A 137 -5.57 -18.47 -0.25
C LEU A 137 -5.68 -17.00 -0.72
N ASN A 138 -5.76 -16.78 -2.03
CA ASN A 138 -5.98 -15.44 -2.57
C ASN A 138 -7.35 -14.89 -2.18
N GLU A 139 -8.41 -15.69 -2.29
CA GLU A 139 -9.76 -15.27 -1.86
C GLU A 139 -9.79 -14.94 -0.35
N GLU A 140 -9.18 -15.79 0.49
CA GLU A 140 -9.08 -15.54 1.93
C GLU A 140 -8.27 -14.26 2.23
N LEU A 141 -7.18 -14.03 1.49
CA LEU A 141 -6.36 -12.83 1.64
C LEU A 141 -7.13 -11.57 1.26
N GLU A 142 -7.82 -11.59 0.13
CA GLU A 142 -8.66 -10.47 -0.31
C GLU A 142 -9.74 -10.11 0.72
N GLN A 143 -10.41 -11.13 1.27
CA GLN A 143 -11.40 -10.92 2.33
C GLN A 143 -10.79 -10.30 3.58
N ARG A 144 -9.63 -10.81 4.05
CA ARG A 144 -8.92 -10.24 5.21
C ARG A 144 -8.46 -8.81 4.98
N VAL A 145 -7.94 -8.51 3.79
CA VAL A 145 -7.53 -7.14 3.41
C VAL A 145 -8.74 -6.19 3.45
N LEU A 146 -9.87 -6.61 2.89
CA LEU A 146 -11.09 -5.81 2.90
C LEU A 146 -11.60 -5.55 4.33
N GLU A 147 -11.61 -6.57 5.17
CA GLU A 147 -12.06 -6.51 6.57
C GLU A 147 -11.16 -5.56 7.39
N ARG A 148 -9.84 -5.75 7.31
CA ARG A 148 -8.86 -4.88 7.98
C ARG A 148 -8.92 -3.44 7.51
N THR A 149 -9.14 -3.22 6.21
CA THR A 149 -9.31 -1.87 5.67
C THR A 149 -10.55 -1.18 6.22
N ARG A 150 -11.65 -1.92 6.38
CA ARG A 150 -12.90 -1.41 7.00
C ARG A 150 -12.69 -1.07 8.47
N GLU A 151 -12.08 -1.97 9.25
CA GLU A 151 -11.77 -1.74 10.67
C GLU A 151 -10.90 -0.50 10.87
N LEU A 152 -9.79 -0.41 10.12
CA LEU A 152 -8.87 0.74 10.18
C LEU A 152 -9.57 2.05 9.80
N THR A 153 -10.44 2.01 8.78
CA THR A 153 -11.21 3.19 8.36
C THR A 153 -12.22 3.61 9.42
N ALA A 154 -12.90 2.67 10.06
CA ALA A 154 -13.85 2.93 11.13
C ALA A 154 -13.13 3.53 12.36
N SER A 155 -12.06 2.89 12.83
CA SER A 155 -11.26 3.36 13.97
C SER A 155 -10.68 4.76 13.73
N ASN A 156 -10.21 5.03 12.51
CA ASN A 156 -9.70 6.36 12.15
C ASN A 156 -10.80 7.42 12.20
N ARG A 157 -12.02 7.11 11.69
CA ARG A 157 -13.17 8.02 11.76
C ARG A 157 -13.59 8.32 13.21
N GLU A 158 -13.57 7.31 14.06
CA GLU A 158 -13.91 7.44 15.49
C GLU A 158 -12.90 8.33 16.23
N LEU A 159 -11.60 8.07 16.04
CA LEU A 159 -10.54 8.91 16.61
C LEU A 159 -10.66 10.37 16.18
N GLU A 160 -11.00 10.61 14.93
CA GLU A 160 -11.17 11.96 14.41
C GLU A 160 -12.44 12.67 14.93
N ALA A 161 -13.53 11.93 15.12
CA ALA A 161 -14.74 12.47 15.73
C ALA A 161 -14.45 12.85 17.20
N PHE A 162 -13.71 12.00 17.90
CA PHE A 162 -13.24 12.27 19.26
C PHE A 162 -12.38 13.54 19.32
N CYS A 163 -11.36 13.64 18.45
CA CYS A 163 -10.49 14.83 18.40
C CYS A 163 -11.30 16.12 18.16
N ARG A 164 -12.32 16.10 17.28
CA ARG A 164 -13.18 17.27 17.05
C ARG A 164 -14.02 17.63 18.26
N SER A 165 -14.62 16.64 18.90
CA SER A 165 -15.43 16.87 20.10
C SER A 165 -14.57 17.49 21.22
N VAL A 166 -13.42 16.89 21.52
CA VAL A 166 -12.50 17.40 22.54
C VAL A 166 -12.02 18.81 22.21
N ALA A 167 -11.67 19.08 20.97
CA ALA A 167 -11.24 20.42 20.55
C ALA A 167 -12.37 21.47 20.73
N HIS A 168 -13.62 21.12 20.40
CA HIS A 168 -14.78 21.98 20.62
C HIS A 168 -14.95 22.26 22.12
N ASP A 169 -14.91 21.22 22.95
CA ASP A 169 -15.20 21.33 24.38
C ASP A 169 -14.07 22.05 25.15
N LEU A 170 -12.83 22.01 24.64
CA LEU A 170 -11.73 22.80 25.18
C LEU A 170 -11.78 24.30 24.80
N ARG A 171 -12.36 24.67 23.63
CA ARG A 171 -12.44 26.06 23.22
C ARG A 171 -13.35 26.90 24.10
N ALA A 172 -14.42 26.33 24.64
CA ALA A 172 -15.38 27.08 25.46
C ALA A 172 -14.76 27.59 26.78
N PRO A 173 -14.12 26.73 27.61
CA PRO A 173 -13.45 27.20 28.83
C PRO A 173 -12.26 28.12 28.53
N LEU A 174 -11.51 27.88 27.47
CA LEU A 174 -10.40 28.77 27.07
C LEU A 174 -10.89 30.18 26.75
N ARG A 175 -11.98 30.32 25.99
CA ARG A 175 -12.59 31.64 25.70
C ARG A 175 -13.07 32.35 26.98
N ALA A 176 -13.61 31.61 27.95
CA ALA A 176 -14.01 32.18 29.22
C ALA A 176 -12.80 32.71 30.01
N VAL A 177 -11.71 31.92 30.13
CA VAL A 177 -10.50 32.36 30.82
C VAL A 177 -9.83 33.53 30.09
N ASP A 178 -9.80 33.54 28.76
CA ASP A 178 -9.32 34.68 27.95
C ASP A 178 -10.15 35.95 28.22
N GLY A 179 -11.46 35.83 28.20
CA GLY A 179 -12.38 36.95 28.49
C GLY A 179 -12.16 37.53 29.89
N PHE A 180 -12.03 36.69 30.90
CA PHE A 180 -11.70 37.17 32.26
C PHE A 180 -10.31 37.81 32.33
N SER A 181 -9.31 37.24 31.64
CA SER A 181 -7.98 37.82 31.56
C SER A 181 -7.95 39.18 30.89
N GLN A 182 -8.75 39.34 29.81
CA GLN A 182 -8.93 40.62 29.13
C GLN A 182 -9.69 41.65 30.01
N ALA A 183 -10.68 41.20 30.75
CA ALA A 183 -11.44 42.09 31.68
C ALA A 183 -10.55 42.59 32.83
N LEU A 184 -9.48 41.87 33.19
CA LEU A 184 -8.50 42.29 34.19
C LEU A 184 -7.44 43.26 33.63
N GLU A 185 -7.26 43.39 32.33
CA GLU A 185 -6.24 44.25 31.71
C GLU A 185 -6.36 45.76 32.14
N PRO A 186 -7.54 46.39 32.19
CA PRO A 186 -7.68 47.76 32.66
C PRO A 186 -7.25 47.95 34.12
N TYR A 187 -7.34 46.90 34.94
CA TYR A 187 -6.95 46.91 36.36
C TYR A 187 -5.51 46.47 36.56
N SER A 188 -4.76 46.16 35.50
CA SER A 188 -3.39 45.63 35.55
C SER A 188 -2.40 46.55 36.29
N GLN A 189 -2.62 47.89 36.25
CA GLN A 189 -1.80 48.87 36.99
C GLN A 189 -1.93 48.72 38.49
N GLN A 190 -3.10 48.25 38.98
CA GLN A 190 -3.34 48.00 40.42
C GLN A 190 -2.75 46.70 40.95
N LEU A 191 -2.42 45.78 40.05
CA LEU A 191 -1.90 44.44 40.41
C LEU A 191 -0.43 44.42 40.82
N GLY A 192 0.28 45.53 40.75
CA GLY A 192 1.74 45.54 40.94
C GLY A 192 2.49 44.78 39.85
N GLU A 193 3.81 44.75 39.90
CA GLU A 193 4.65 44.16 38.88
C GLU A 193 4.50 42.62 38.77
N GLN A 194 4.42 41.95 39.91
CA GLN A 194 4.23 40.49 39.98
C GLN A 194 2.84 40.09 39.41
N GLY A 195 1.79 40.79 39.74
CA GLY A 195 0.45 40.49 39.26
C GLY A 195 0.31 40.67 37.75
N ARG A 196 0.91 41.72 37.18
CA ARG A 196 1.03 41.88 35.71
C ARG A 196 1.79 40.74 35.04
N GLY A 197 2.88 40.27 35.69
CA GLY A 197 3.62 39.12 35.21
C GLY A 197 2.78 37.85 35.16
N TYR A 198 1.96 37.60 36.17
CA TYR A 198 1.06 36.43 36.16
C TYR A 198 -0.06 36.57 35.12
N LEU A 199 -0.68 37.72 34.97
CA LEU A 199 -1.73 37.96 33.97
C LEU A 199 -1.17 37.72 32.56
N ARG A 200 0.01 38.21 32.23
CA ARG A 200 0.69 37.99 30.98
C ARG A 200 0.94 36.49 30.72
N ARG A 201 1.48 35.74 31.68
CA ARG A 201 1.72 34.30 31.58
C ARG A 201 0.43 33.50 31.37
N VAL A 202 -0.65 33.88 32.04
CA VAL A 202 -1.97 33.25 31.82
C VAL A 202 -2.44 33.45 30.39
N ARG A 203 -2.36 34.67 29.87
CA ARG A 203 -2.75 34.97 28.47
C ARG A 203 -1.91 34.24 27.45
N GLU A 204 -0.58 34.19 27.63
CA GLU A 204 0.32 33.44 26.79
C GLU A 204 0.00 31.93 26.79
N ALA A 205 -0.36 31.38 27.96
CA ALA A 205 -0.77 29.99 28.08
C ALA A 205 -2.09 29.69 27.33
N ILE A 206 -3.08 30.60 27.46
CA ILE A 206 -4.36 30.48 26.74
C ILE A 206 -4.16 30.52 25.23
N GLN A 207 -3.37 31.48 24.75
CA GLN A 207 -3.06 31.60 23.32
C GLN A 207 -2.35 30.35 22.79
N ARG A 208 -1.39 29.82 23.54
CA ARG A 208 -0.74 28.55 23.19
C ARG A 208 -1.71 27.38 23.11
N MET A 209 -2.64 27.24 24.06
CA MET A 209 -3.66 26.19 24.05
C MET A 209 -4.61 26.32 22.86
N ALA A 210 -5.06 27.53 22.54
CA ALA A 210 -5.91 27.78 21.38
C ALA A 210 -5.23 27.37 20.07
N LEU A 211 -3.97 27.76 19.90
CA LEU A 211 -3.16 27.37 18.74
C LEU A 211 -2.96 25.85 18.66
N MET A 212 -2.73 25.15 19.81
CA MET A 212 -2.61 23.68 19.86
C MET A 212 -3.88 22.98 19.37
N ILE A 213 -5.04 23.46 19.81
CA ILE A 213 -6.33 22.92 19.42
C ILE A 213 -6.55 23.10 17.90
N ASP A 214 -6.26 24.29 17.37
CA ASP A 214 -6.41 24.57 15.95
C ASP A 214 -5.46 23.73 15.10
N ALA A 215 -4.24 23.55 15.52
CA ALA A 215 -3.27 22.74 14.84
C ALA A 215 -3.62 21.24 14.88
N MET A 216 -4.16 20.73 15.99
CA MET A 216 -4.68 19.35 16.09
C MET A 216 -5.85 19.14 15.11
N LEU A 217 -6.75 20.09 14.98
CA LEU A 217 -7.85 20.03 14.01
C LEU A 217 -7.36 20.07 12.56
N LYS A 218 -6.39 20.95 12.24
CA LYS A 218 -5.74 20.99 10.93
C LYS A 218 -5.09 19.66 10.58
N MET A 219 -4.31 19.06 11.49
CA MET A 219 -3.70 17.77 11.29
C MET A 219 -4.73 16.65 11.04
N SER A 220 -5.84 16.65 11.78
CA SER A 220 -6.95 15.72 11.58
C SER A 220 -7.64 15.93 10.21
N SER A 221 -7.80 17.17 9.75
CA SER A 221 -8.44 17.48 8.47
C SER A 221 -7.58 17.11 7.26
N VAL A 222 -6.27 17.30 7.35
CA VAL A 222 -5.29 16.89 6.30
C VAL A 222 -5.42 15.41 5.98
N ALA A 223 -5.77 14.56 6.94
CA ALA A 223 -5.92 13.12 6.72
C ALA A 223 -7.07 12.75 5.78
N ARG A 224 -8.12 13.57 5.67
CA ARG A 224 -9.41 13.23 5.05
C ARG A 224 -9.70 13.89 3.73
N CYS A 225 -9.11 15.07 3.46
CA CYS A 225 -9.44 15.80 2.24
C CYS A 225 -9.19 14.91 1.02
N PRO A 226 -10.19 14.63 0.16
CA PRO A 226 -9.92 13.89 -1.07
C PRO A 226 -8.86 14.64 -1.86
N MET A 227 -7.73 13.96 -2.15
CA MET A 227 -6.61 14.56 -2.87
C MET A 227 -7.00 14.88 -4.31
N ARG A 228 -6.88 16.12 -4.69
CA ARG A 228 -7.03 16.59 -6.08
C ARG A 228 -5.65 16.76 -6.71
N ARG A 229 -5.13 15.68 -7.25
CA ARG A 229 -3.79 15.68 -7.86
C ARG A 229 -3.81 16.44 -9.19
N GLN A 230 -2.89 17.39 -9.32
CA GLN A 230 -2.66 18.19 -10.52
C GLN A 230 -1.16 18.49 -10.69
N SER A 231 -0.76 19.03 -11.83
CA SER A 231 0.59 19.56 -11.99
C SER A 231 0.74 20.83 -11.14
N VAL A 232 1.73 20.85 -10.27
CA VAL A 232 2.00 21.96 -9.35
C VAL A 232 3.40 22.48 -9.62
N ASP A 233 3.50 23.78 -9.86
CA ASP A 233 4.76 24.52 -9.92
C ASP A 233 5.16 24.93 -8.49
N LEU A 234 6.12 24.20 -7.91
CA LEU A 234 6.61 24.46 -6.56
C LEU A 234 7.44 25.75 -6.50
N SER A 235 8.11 26.14 -7.59
CA SER A 235 8.86 27.39 -7.63
C SER A 235 7.93 28.60 -7.53
N ALA A 236 6.88 28.64 -8.33
CA ALA A 236 5.87 29.70 -8.29
C ALA A 236 5.14 29.73 -6.93
N MET A 237 4.80 28.55 -6.39
CA MET A 237 4.17 28.41 -5.07
C MET A 237 5.08 28.93 -3.95
N ALA A 238 6.36 28.59 -3.97
CA ALA A 238 7.32 29.07 -2.98
C ALA A 238 7.45 30.59 -2.98
N HIS A 239 7.49 31.23 -4.15
CA HIS A 239 7.53 32.70 -4.24
C HIS A 239 6.29 33.36 -3.61
N GLN A 240 5.11 32.75 -3.77
CA GLN A 240 3.89 33.27 -3.13
C GLN A 240 3.94 33.10 -1.60
N VAL A 241 4.37 31.93 -1.11
CA VAL A 241 4.57 31.69 0.33
C VAL A 241 5.60 32.65 0.93
N ILE A 242 6.71 32.90 0.23
CA ILE A 242 7.74 33.85 0.66
C ILE A 242 7.18 35.25 0.79
N ALA A 243 6.41 35.73 -0.20
CA ALA A 243 5.78 37.05 -0.14
C ALA A 243 4.85 37.21 1.07
N GLU A 244 4.09 36.17 1.43
CA GLU A 244 3.25 36.17 2.66
C GLU A 244 4.12 36.19 3.94
N LEU A 245 5.19 35.40 3.99
CA LEU A 245 6.10 35.36 5.14
C LEU A 245 6.80 36.70 5.35
N GLU A 246 7.26 37.36 4.30
CA GLU A 246 7.90 38.68 4.35
C GLU A 246 6.94 39.77 4.81
N SER A 247 5.69 39.75 4.31
CA SER A 247 4.68 40.74 4.72
C SER A 247 4.29 40.62 6.20
N ALA A 248 4.33 39.41 6.76
CA ALA A 248 4.02 39.12 8.15
C ALA A 248 5.20 39.35 9.11
N SER A 249 6.43 39.38 8.59
CA SER A 249 7.67 39.39 9.38
C SER A 249 8.29 40.80 9.42
N GLY A 250 8.33 41.44 10.59
CA GLY A 250 9.09 42.68 10.85
C GLY A 250 10.57 42.46 11.16
N GLY A 251 11.21 41.37 10.65
CA GLY A 251 12.59 40.99 10.93
C GLY A 251 13.60 41.44 9.86
N PRO A 252 14.92 41.09 10.02
CA PRO A 252 15.92 41.35 8.99
C PRO A 252 15.55 40.64 7.67
N PRO A 253 15.93 41.19 6.51
CA PRO A 253 15.67 40.60 5.22
C PRO A 253 16.39 39.24 5.10
N VAL A 254 15.65 38.22 4.64
CA VAL A 254 16.20 36.89 4.37
C VAL A 254 16.61 36.78 2.89
N GLU A 255 17.78 36.22 2.64
CA GLU A 255 18.19 35.86 1.28
C GLU A 255 17.45 34.56 0.87
N TRP A 256 16.48 34.70 -0.03
CA TRP A 256 15.72 33.56 -0.57
C TRP A 256 16.32 33.09 -1.89
N VAL A 257 16.65 31.80 -1.97
CA VAL A 257 17.13 31.15 -3.18
C VAL A 257 16.14 30.07 -3.59
N VAL A 258 15.42 30.28 -4.68
CA VAL A 258 14.44 29.32 -5.20
C VAL A 258 14.88 28.85 -6.56
N ALA A 259 15.14 27.56 -6.71
CA ALA A 259 15.47 26.96 -8.00
C ALA A 259 14.26 27.06 -8.95
N ALA A 260 14.53 27.40 -10.20
CA ALA A 260 13.49 27.50 -11.22
C ALA A 260 13.04 26.14 -11.73
N GLY A 261 11.76 26.02 -12.14
CA GLY A 261 11.24 24.84 -12.81
C GLY A 261 11.01 23.61 -11.92
N LEU A 262 10.82 23.81 -10.62
CA LEU A 262 10.45 22.73 -9.72
C LEU A 262 8.98 22.36 -9.90
N HIS A 263 8.73 21.20 -10.50
CA HIS A 263 7.36 20.71 -10.74
C HIS A 263 7.13 19.36 -10.08
N THR A 264 5.88 19.13 -9.67
CA THR A 264 5.45 17.84 -9.09
C THR A 264 4.00 17.54 -9.46
N TRP A 265 3.55 16.31 -9.14
CA TRP A 265 2.16 15.88 -9.31
C TRP A 265 1.51 15.69 -7.94
N GLY A 266 0.64 16.63 -7.53
CA GLY A 266 0.08 16.60 -6.19
C GLY A 266 -1.12 17.51 -5.99
N ASP A 267 -1.58 17.58 -4.74
CA ASP A 267 -2.66 18.47 -4.32
C ASP A 267 -2.06 19.84 -3.94
N ALA A 268 -2.44 20.90 -4.69
CA ALA A 268 -1.86 22.20 -4.53
C ALA A 268 -2.11 22.81 -3.13
N GLN A 269 -3.27 22.57 -2.50
CA GLN A 269 -3.57 23.10 -1.18
C GLN A 269 -2.71 22.43 -0.09
N LEU A 270 -2.58 21.11 -0.17
CA LEU A 270 -1.75 20.36 0.78
C LEU A 270 -0.26 20.70 0.62
N LEU A 271 0.22 20.83 -0.62
CA LEU A 271 1.61 21.20 -0.89
C LEU A 271 1.91 22.64 -0.47
N TRP A 272 0.95 23.55 -0.62
CA TRP A 272 1.04 24.90 -0.06
C TRP A 272 1.31 24.85 1.45
N MET A 273 0.49 24.12 2.21
CA MET A 273 0.67 23.97 3.66
C MET A 273 2.03 23.35 4.03
N ALA A 274 2.52 22.40 3.25
CA ALA A 274 3.82 21.79 3.48
C ALA A 274 4.96 22.81 3.26
N LEU A 275 4.93 23.57 2.16
CA LEU A 275 5.92 24.61 1.87
C LEU A 275 5.86 25.76 2.87
N GLU A 276 4.67 26.22 3.25
CA GLU A 276 4.49 27.24 4.30
C GLU A 276 5.15 26.81 5.61
N ASN A 277 4.97 25.57 6.03
CA ASN A 277 5.61 25.04 7.23
C ASN A 277 7.14 24.95 7.10
N LEU A 278 7.65 24.43 5.97
CA LEU A 278 9.09 24.24 5.78
C LEU A 278 9.81 25.58 5.63
N LEU A 279 9.34 26.48 4.76
CA LEU A 279 9.92 27.80 4.54
C LEU A 279 9.75 28.69 5.78
N GLY A 280 8.61 28.62 6.46
CA GLY A 280 8.37 29.34 7.71
C GLY A 280 9.32 28.88 8.82
N ASN A 281 9.56 27.58 8.96
CA ASN A 281 10.55 27.07 9.91
C ASN A 281 11.97 27.52 9.54
N ALA A 282 12.38 27.42 8.29
CA ALA A 282 13.68 27.86 7.82
C ALA A 282 13.91 29.35 8.11
N CYS A 283 12.94 30.20 7.80
CA CYS A 283 12.97 31.63 8.10
C CYS A 283 13.08 31.88 9.60
N LYS A 284 12.25 31.22 10.42
CA LYS A 284 12.23 31.38 11.88
C LYS A 284 13.55 31.01 12.55
N PHE A 285 14.15 29.88 12.14
CA PHE A 285 15.38 29.38 12.77
C PHE A 285 16.66 30.06 12.26
N SER A 286 16.62 30.74 11.10
CA SER A 286 17.74 31.55 10.59
C SER A 286 17.69 33.02 11.02
N ARG A 287 16.59 33.49 11.64
CA ARG A 287 16.33 34.91 11.96
C ARG A 287 17.40 35.61 12.80
N HIS A 288 18.16 34.85 13.59
CA HIS A 288 19.22 35.39 14.45
C HIS A 288 20.60 35.38 13.79
N GLU A 289 20.70 34.87 12.57
CA GLU A 289 21.92 34.88 11.81
C GLU A 289 22.21 36.27 11.25
N ARG A 290 23.49 36.60 11.06
CA ARG A 290 23.91 37.87 10.51
C ARG A 290 23.45 38.05 9.06
N TYR A 291 23.37 36.95 8.30
CA TYR A 291 22.94 36.88 6.91
C TYR A 291 22.01 35.68 6.75
N PRO A 292 20.72 35.83 7.14
CA PRO A 292 19.78 34.71 7.02
C PRO A 292 19.61 34.30 5.56
N ARG A 293 19.75 33.00 5.30
CA ARG A 293 19.60 32.44 3.95
C ARG A 293 18.76 31.19 3.99
N VAL A 294 17.78 31.12 3.08
CA VAL A 294 16.91 29.98 2.90
C VAL A 294 16.88 29.59 1.41
N GLU A 295 17.08 28.31 1.14
CA GLU A 295 17.16 27.76 -0.21
C GLU A 295 16.11 26.67 -0.41
N LEU A 296 15.32 26.75 -1.49
CA LEU A 296 14.48 25.65 -2.01
C LEU A 296 15.09 25.15 -3.30
N GLY A 297 15.43 23.86 -3.35
CA GLY A 297 16.10 23.25 -4.50
C GLY A 297 15.62 21.82 -4.76
N SER A 298 16.31 21.15 -5.69
CA SER A 298 16.08 19.76 -6.05
C SER A 298 17.40 19.00 -6.07
N ASP A 299 17.37 17.78 -5.54
CA ASP A 299 18.47 16.79 -5.59
C ASP A 299 18.32 15.82 -6.77
N GLY A 300 17.33 16.05 -7.64
CA GLY A 300 17.02 15.21 -8.79
C GLY A 300 15.51 15.06 -9.00
N PRO A 301 15.10 14.24 -9.96
CA PRO A 301 13.69 14.07 -10.30
C PRO A 301 12.86 13.64 -9.08
N GLY A 302 11.80 14.40 -8.78
CA GLY A 302 10.90 14.12 -7.67
C GLY A 302 11.51 14.27 -6.27
N ALA A 303 12.75 14.73 -6.13
CA ALA A 303 13.42 14.96 -4.86
C ALA A 303 13.71 16.45 -4.66
N PHE A 304 13.26 17.00 -3.55
CA PHE A 304 13.34 18.43 -3.23
C PHE A 304 13.94 18.62 -1.84
N PHE A 305 14.48 19.81 -1.60
CA PHE A 305 14.99 20.18 -0.28
C PHE A 305 14.69 21.64 0.05
N VAL A 306 14.53 21.90 1.36
CA VAL A 306 14.57 23.25 1.95
C VAL A 306 15.75 23.28 2.90
N ARG A 307 16.68 24.23 2.66
CA ARG A 307 17.89 24.43 3.45
C ARG A 307 17.86 25.79 4.10
N ASP A 308 18.29 25.87 5.36
CA ASP A 308 18.56 27.12 6.06
C ASP A 308 19.98 27.12 6.65
N ASN A 309 20.48 28.29 6.97
CA ASN A 309 21.77 28.51 7.66
C ASN A 309 21.59 28.89 9.13
N GLY A 310 20.47 28.50 9.73
CA GLY A 310 20.11 28.88 11.09
C GLY A 310 20.81 28.08 12.18
N VAL A 311 20.17 28.03 13.36
CA VAL A 311 20.76 27.41 14.58
C VAL A 311 21.02 25.90 14.47
N GLY A 312 20.42 25.21 13.49
CA GLY A 312 20.51 23.78 13.35
C GLY A 312 20.02 23.02 14.59
N PHE A 313 20.19 21.70 14.60
CA PHE A 313 19.83 20.82 15.73
C PHE A 313 20.69 19.56 15.75
N ASP A 314 20.74 18.88 16.92
CA ASP A 314 21.45 17.61 17.07
C ASP A 314 20.64 16.46 16.44
N MET A 315 21.27 15.71 15.53
CA MET A 315 20.68 14.56 14.84
C MET A 315 20.29 13.40 15.79
N ALA A 316 20.77 13.36 17.02
CA ALA A 316 20.29 12.42 18.04
C ALA A 316 18.78 12.57 18.33
N TYR A 317 18.19 13.70 17.99
CA TYR A 317 16.75 13.97 18.15
C TYR A 317 15.98 13.93 16.83
N ALA A 318 16.59 13.51 15.73
CA ALA A 318 15.97 13.51 14.39
C ALA A 318 14.67 12.68 14.34
N ASP A 319 14.61 11.55 15.03
CA ASP A 319 13.42 10.68 15.08
C ASP A 319 12.21 11.36 15.74
N LYS A 320 12.44 12.38 16.59
CA LYS A 320 11.37 13.14 17.25
C LYS A 320 10.88 14.33 16.45
N LEU A 321 11.60 14.76 15.42
CA LEU A 321 11.29 15.97 14.65
C LEU A 321 9.88 15.96 14.03
N PHE A 322 9.43 14.81 13.58
CA PHE A 322 8.15 14.62 12.93
C PHE A 322 7.03 14.18 13.90
N GLY A 323 7.38 14.02 15.19
CA GLY A 323 6.41 13.76 16.25
C GLY A 323 5.51 14.98 16.51
N PRO A 324 4.19 14.78 16.76
CA PRO A 324 3.30 15.87 17.12
C PRO A 324 3.68 16.45 18.48
N PHE A 325 3.69 17.78 18.62
CA PHE A 325 4.06 18.54 19.84
C PHE A 325 5.53 18.47 20.26
N GLU A 326 6.39 17.88 19.43
CA GLU A 326 7.83 17.84 19.70
C GLU A 326 8.51 19.17 19.34
N ARG A 327 9.39 19.66 20.25
CA ARG A 327 10.14 20.91 20.09
C ARG A 327 11.59 20.71 20.55
N LEU A 328 12.56 20.88 19.64
CA LEU A 328 13.98 20.66 19.96
C LEU A 328 14.63 21.88 20.64
N HIS A 329 14.17 23.09 20.38
CA HIS A 329 14.75 24.34 20.88
C HIS A 329 14.02 24.95 22.09
N GLY A 330 13.11 24.21 22.74
CA GLY A 330 12.36 24.67 23.90
C GLY A 330 11.60 25.99 23.65
N ASP A 331 11.64 26.93 24.60
CA ASP A 331 10.90 28.20 24.52
C ASP A 331 11.64 29.33 23.78
N LYS A 332 12.83 29.05 23.21
CA LYS A 332 13.61 30.08 22.49
C LYS A 332 12.97 30.52 21.16
N PHE A 333 12.17 29.67 20.55
CA PHE A 333 11.50 29.93 19.29
C PHE A 333 9.99 29.68 19.41
N GLU A 334 9.18 30.54 18.82
CA GLU A 334 7.72 30.38 18.79
C GLU A 334 7.29 29.14 17.99
N GLY A 335 6.23 28.46 18.43
CA GLY A 335 5.61 27.37 17.68
C GLY A 335 5.14 26.22 18.59
N ILE A 336 4.27 25.39 18.05
CA ILE A 336 3.53 24.35 18.79
C ILE A 336 4.16 22.94 18.58
N GLY A 337 5.05 22.78 17.61
CA GLY A 337 5.63 21.47 17.29
C GLY A 337 4.72 20.56 16.44
N ILE A 338 3.77 21.11 15.67
CA ILE A 338 2.85 20.33 14.80
C ILE A 338 3.20 20.47 13.31
N GLY A 339 3.89 21.53 12.93
CA GLY A 339 4.15 21.85 11.53
C GLY A 339 4.85 20.70 10.77
N LEU A 340 5.95 20.17 11.32
CA LEU A 340 6.69 19.06 10.68
C LEU A 340 5.88 17.76 10.66
N ALA A 341 5.13 17.44 11.69
CA ALA A 341 4.22 16.28 11.73
C ALA A 341 3.13 16.39 10.63
N THR A 342 2.60 17.61 10.43
CA THR A 342 1.63 17.88 9.36
C THR A 342 2.28 17.75 7.98
N THR A 343 3.50 18.27 7.82
CA THR A 343 4.27 18.16 6.56
C THR A 343 4.58 16.70 6.22
N GLU A 344 5.05 15.91 7.18
CA GLU A 344 5.27 14.47 6.98
C GLU A 344 3.99 13.76 6.51
N ARG A 345 2.87 14.03 7.15
CA ARG A 345 1.59 13.45 6.76
C ARG A 345 1.14 13.86 5.36
N ILE A 346 1.37 15.12 4.96
CA ILE A 346 1.10 15.61 3.61
C ILE A 346 1.97 14.88 2.60
N ILE A 347 3.27 14.82 2.81
CA ILE A 347 4.24 14.17 1.92
C ILE A 347 3.92 12.66 1.79
N SER A 348 3.68 11.96 2.92
CA SER A 348 3.30 10.54 2.93
C SER A 348 2.00 10.27 2.15
N ARG A 349 1.00 11.14 2.25
CA ARG A 349 -0.23 11.04 1.44
C ARG A 349 0.02 11.18 -0.05
N HIS A 350 1.03 11.92 -0.44
CA HIS A 350 1.47 12.01 -1.83
C HIS A 350 2.27 10.79 -2.30
N GLY A 351 2.61 9.87 -1.38
CA GLY A 351 3.43 8.69 -1.67
C GLY A 351 4.92 8.96 -1.58
N GLY A 352 5.30 10.10 -1.02
CA GLY A 352 6.68 10.50 -0.75
C GLY A 352 7.13 10.23 0.67
N ARG A 353 8.35 10.65 0.98
CA ARG A 353 8.93 10.65 2.33
C ARG A 353 9.64 11.97 2.59
N ILE A 354 9.78 12.33 3.87
CA ILE A 354 10.55 13.50 4.32
C ILE A 354 11.59 13.05 5.35
N TRP A 355 12.75 13.69 5.34
CA TRP A 355 13.79 13.50 6.34
C TRP A 355 14.60 14.78 6.48
N ALA A 356 15.43 14.87 7.50
CA ALA A 356 16.25 16.03 7.75
C ALA A 356 17.72 15.65 7.99
N ALA A 357 18.60 16.59 7.69
CA ALA A 357 20.01 16.58 8.06
C ALA A 357 20.39 17.93 8.68
N SER A 358 21.10 17.94 9.81
CA SER A 358 21.46 19.17 10.48
C SER A 358 22.75 19.03 11.29
N VAL A 359 23.42 20.16 11.47
CA VAL A 359 24.56 20.29 12.39
C VAL A 359 24.28 21.52 13.25
N PRO A 360 24.38 21.42 14.60
CA PRO A 360 24.20 22.57 15.49
C PRO A 360 25.09 23.75 15.09
N GLY A 361 24.48 24.93 14.92
CA GLY A 361 25.16 26.15 14.49
C GLY A 361 25.51 26.24 13.00
N GLN A 362 25.10 25.30 12.17
CA GLN A 362 25.36 25.31 10.73
C GLN A 362 24.07 25.22 9.88
N GLY A 363 22.89 25.28 10.53
CA GLY A 363 21.60 25.19 9.88
C GLY A 363 21.07 23.76 9.71
N ALA A 364 19.98 23.65 8.96
CA ALA A 364 19.31 22.40 8.66
C ALA A 364 18.93 22.28 7.19
N VAL A 365 18.78 21.03 6.73
CA VAL A 365 18.26 20.69 5.41
C VAL A 365 17.13 19.68 5.59
N PHE A 366 15.96 20.02 5.09
CA PHE A 366 14.80 19.14 5.03
C PHE A 366 14.63 18.65 3.60
N HIS A 367 14.87 17.35 3.39
CA HIS A 367 14.67 16.70 2.10
C HIS A 367 13.30 16.05 2.05
N PHE A 368 12.63 16.11 0.91
CA PHE A 368 11.37 15.42 0.69
C PHE A 368 11.21 14.96 -0.74
N THR A 369 10.49 13.84 -0.91
CA THR A 369 10.18 13.30 -2.24
C THR A 369 8.70 13.45 -2.55
N LEU A 370 8.39 13.71 -3.81
CA LEU A 370 7.02 13.78 -4.33
C LEU A 370 6.97 13.03 -5.67
N PRO A 371 5.82 12.44 -6.04
CA PRO A 371 5.68 11.76 -7.32
C PRO A 371 5.82 12.74 -8.48
N GLU A 372 6.49 12.29 -9.51
CA GLU A 372 6.44 12.93 -10.82
C GLU A 372 5.17 12.53 -11.57
N LYS A 373 4.80 13.28 -12.60
CA LYS A 373 3.74 12.88 -13.53
C LYS A 373 4.23 11.66 -14.32
N THR A 374 4.09 10.46 -13.78
CA THR A 374 4.26 9.23 -14.57
C THR A 374 3.11 9.14 -15.55
N GLY A 375 3.40 9.33 -16.82
CA GLY A 375 2.52 8.86 -17.89
C GLY A 375 2.42 7.34 -17.78
N GLY A 376 1.26 6.79 -17.35
CA GLY A 376 0.96 5.36 -17.36
C GLY A 376 1.29 4.62 -16.07
N SER A 377 0.31 3.88 -15.59
CA SER A 377 0.24 2.80 -14.58
C SER A 377 1.34 2.67 -13.52
N PRO A 378 0.98 2.45 -12.26
CA PRO A 378 1.95 2.24 -11.19
C PRO A 378 2.84 1.04 -11.52
N PRO A 379 4.15 1.08 -11.25
CA PRO A 379 5.01 -0.07 -11.41
C PRO A 379 4.51 -1.18 -10.48
N ARG A 380 4.13 -2.31 -11.07
CA ARG A 380 3.90 -3.55 -10.32
C ARG A 380 5.22 -3.87 -9.63
N GLY A 381 5.22 -3.80 -8.30
CA GLY A 381 6.38 -4.09 -7.48
C GLY A 381 6.97 -5.45 -7.81
N ARG A 382 8.22 -5.45 -8.28
CA ARG A 382 9.11 -6.60 -8.09
C ARG A 382 9.63 -6.48 -6.66
N LEU A 383 9.15 -7.35 -5.81
CA LEU A 383 9.81 -7.65 -4.54
C LEU A 383 11.13 -8.40 -4.86
N PRO A 384 12.22 -8.10 -4.14
CA PRO A 384 13.46 -8.87 -4.23
C PRO A 384 13.29 -10.28 -3.68
#